data_c7c58d52f01a3d709fdfa443c8e1ebe7
#
_entry.id   c7c58d52f01a3d709fdfa443c8e1ebe7
#
_cell.length_a   1.000
_cell.length_b   1.000
_cell.length_c   1.000
_cell.angle_alpha   90.00
_cell.angle_beta   90.00
_cell.angle_gamma   90.00
#
_symmetry.space_group_name_H-M   'P 1'
#
loop_
_entity.id
_entity.type
_entity.pdbx_description
1 polymer ?
#
loop_
_entity_poly.entity_id
_entity_poly.type
_entity_poly.pdbx_seq_one_letter_code
_entity_poly.pdbx_strand_id
1 'polypeptide(L)'
;YIRAKKRFFDHLPKGAFALVNTDDRNGAVMVQNSAATTYTYALRSFSDFRCRILENTPEGMLLELDGQQVWTRFLGRFNAYNLAAVYGAARLLGADCDETLQALSTLTPVNGRFDTLHSPDGITAIVDYAHTPDALRNVMDTVNELRSGAGRLIVVVGCGGDRDRTKRPVMAQI
;
A
#
# COMPACT_ATOMS: atom_id res chain seq x y z
N TYR A 1 -0.41 -16.46 -11.25
CA TYR A 1 0.16 -15.32 -10.54
C TYR A 1 0.52 -15.70 -9.08
N ILE A 2 -0.43 -16.12 -8.23
CA ILE A 2 -0.20 -16.52 -6.83
C ILE A 2 0.86 -17.61 -6.72
N ARG A 3 0.74 -18.70 -7.53
CA ARG A 3 1.73 -19.79 -7.54
C ARG A 3 3.15 -19.30 -7.87
N ALA A 4 3.29 -18.37 -8.80
CA ALA A 4 4.60 -17.81 -9.15
C ALA A 4 5.21 -17.00 -8.01
N LYS A 5 4.43 -16.16 -7.34
CA LYS A 5 4.89 -15.39 -6.17
C LYS A 5 5.17 -16.28 -4.96
N LYS A 6 4.33 -17.30 -4.72
CA LYS A 6 4.51 -18.26 -3.62
C LYS A 6 5.85 -18.98 -3.70
N ARG A 7 6.37 -19.26 -4.89
CA ARG A 7 7.69 -19.89 -5.06
C ARG A 7 8.83 -19.13 -4.37
N PHE A 8 8.76 -17.81 -4.29
CA PHE A 8 9.74 -17.03 -3.52
C PHE A 8 9.75 -17.45 -2.05
N PHE A 9 8.59 -17.52 -1.42
CA PHE A 9 8.45 -17.89 -0.02
C PHE A 9 8.78 -19.36 0.25
N ASP A 10 8.41 -20.26 -0.67
CA ASP A 10 8.68 -21.70 -0.56
C ASP A 10 10.20 -22.03 -0.61
N HIS A 11 11.01 -21.14 -1.21
CA HIS A 11 12.47 -21.33 -1.31
C HIS A 11 13.26 -20.58 -0.24
N LEU A 12 12.60 -19.88 0.68
CA LEU A 12 13.31 -19.20 1.77
C LEU A 12 13.96 -20.23 2.70
N PRO A 13 15.24 -20.04 3.08
CA PRO A 13 15.92 -20.94 4.02
C PRO A 13 15.41 -20.75 5.47
N LYS A 14 15.65 -21.71 6.34
CA LYS A 14 15.26 -21.66 7.77
C LYS A 14 15.78 -20.44 8.53
N GLY A 15 16.91 -19.87 8.12
CA GLY A 15 17.50 -18.67 8.73
C GLY A 15 16.93 -17.34 8.19
N ALA A 16 16.04 -17.40 7.20
CA ALA A 16 15.37 -16.21 6.69
C ALA A 16 14.08 -15.91 7.47
N PHE A 17 13.49 -14.75 7.22
CA PHE A 17 12.13 -14.44 7.63
C PHE A 17 11.22 -14.19 6.42
N ALA A 18 9.92 -14.41 6.62
CA ALA A 18 8.87 -14.11 5.68
C ALA A 18 7.87 -13.15 6.34
N LEU A 19 7.66 -11.99 5.75
CA LEU A 19 6.71 -10.99 6.25
C LEU A 19 5.49 -10.94 5.32
N VAL A 20 4.29 -11.18 5.86
CA VAL A 20 3.05 -11.26 5.09
C VAL A 20 1.91 -10.43 5.68
N ASN A 21 1.02 -9.98 4.80
CA ASN A 21 -0.18 -9.24 5.17
C ASN A 21 -1.29 -10.22 5.60
N THR A 22 -1.73 -10.16 6.86
CA THR A 22 -2.84 -10.99 7.37
C THR A 22 -4.23 -10.48 6.96
N ASP A 23 -4.33 -9.24 6.52
CA ASP A 23 -5.58 -8.70 5.97
C ASP A 23 -5.81 -9.15 4.51
N ASP A 24 -4.77 -9.68 3.83
CA ASP A 24 -4.90 -10.29 2.51
C ASP A 24 -5.21 -11.78 2.66
N ARG A 25 -6.30 -12.23 2.06
CA ARG A 25 -6.72 -13.64 2.05
C ARG A 25 -5.66 -14.62 1.56
N ASN A 26 -4.71 -14.16 0.75
CA ASN A 26 -3.62 -14.97 0.23
C ASN A 26 -2.36 -14.92 1.10
N GLY A 27 -2.29 -14.05 2.13
CA GLY A 27 -1.12 -13.89 2.98
C GLY A 27 -0.66 -15.22 3.58
N ALA A 28 -1.56 -15.93 4.26
CA ALA A 28 -1.27 -17.24 4.85
C ALA A 28 -0.88 -18.29 3.79
N VAL A 29 -1.50 -18.24 2.61
CA VAL A 29 -1.20 -19.18 1.50
C VAL A 29 0.23 -18.99 1.00
N MET A 30 0.75 -17.75 0.98
CA MET A 30 2.11 -17.48 0.51
C MET A 30 3.17 -18.21 1.33
N VAL A 31 3.00 -18.31 2.64
CA VAL A 31 4.01 -18.87 3.56
C VAL A 31 3.72 -20.31 4.00
N GLN A 32 2.65 -20.92 3.53
CA GLN A 32 2.19 -22.24 3.94
C GLN A 32 3.26 -23.34 3.92
N ASN A 33 4.18 -23.28 2.97
CA ASN A 33 5.26 -24.26 2.80
C ASN A 33 6.65 -23.64 3.05
N SER A 34 6.72 -22.41 3.57
CA SER A 34 7.99 -21.75 3.83
C SER A 34 8.70 -22.38 5.03
N ALA A 35 10.01 -22.58 4.92
CA ALA A 35 10.86 -22.98 6.05
C ALA A 35 11.33 -21.78 6.90
N ALA A 36 11.10 -20.56 6.42
CA ALA A 36 11.47 -19.32 7.09
C ALA A 36 10.54 -19.03 8.29
N THR A 37 11.03 -18.27 9.27
CA THR A 37 10.20 -17.73 10.35
C THR A 37 9.19 -16.75 9.76
N THR A 38 7.90 -16.97 9.99
CA THR A 38 6.84 -16.11 9.48
C THR A 38 6.51 -15.01 10.45
N TYR A 39 6.48 -13.78 9.95
CA TYR A 39 5.99 -12.58 10.62
C TYR A 39 4.85 -11.97 9.82
N THR A 40 4.03 -11.20 10.50
CA THR A 40 2.79 -10.65 9.95
C THR A 40 2.71 -9.14 10.11
N TYR A 41 2.04 -8.48 9.17
CA TYR A 41 1.62 -7.09 9.34
C TYR A 41 0.16 -6.92 8.93
N ALA A 42 -0.52 -5.94 9.50
CA ALA A 42 -1.92 -5.67 9.21
C ALA A 42 -2.34 -4.25 9.64
N LEU A 43 -3.46 -3.80 9.09
CA LEU A 43 -4.17 -2.59 9.53
C LEU A 43 -5.42 -2.94 10.36
N ARG A 44 -6.05 -4.09 10.09
CA ARG A 44 -7.33 -4.48 10.68
C ARG A 44 -7.22 -5.68 11.61
N SER A 45 -6.44 -6.68 11.18
CA SER A 45 -6.26 -7.92 11.92
C SER A 45 -5.19 -7.79 13.00
N PHE A 46 -5.15 -8.75 13.91
CA PHE A 46 -4.02 -8.92 14.82
C PHE A 46 -2.78 -9.35 14.03
N SER A 47 -1.63 -8.78 14.34
CA SER A 47 -0.37 -9.03 13.62
C SER A 47 0.84 -8.67 14.49
N ASP A 48 2.02 -9.18 14.11
CA ASP A 48 3.29 -8.85 14.76
C ASP A 48 3.65 -7.37 14.61
N PHE A 49 3.41 -6.79 13.41
CA PHE A 49 3.59 -5.38 13.13
C PHE A 49 2.23 -4.75 12.80
N ARG A 50 1.66 -4.06 13.77
CA ARG A 50 0.36 -3.43 13.61
C ARG A 50 0.49 -2.00 13.13
N CYS A 51 -0.30 -1.65 12.11
CA CYS A 51 -0.45 -0.29 11.64
C CYS A 51 -1.90 0.17 11.81
N ARG A 52 -2.10 1.39 12.26
CA ARG A 52 -3.42 2.06 12.31
C ARG A 52 -3.32 3.41 11.62
N ILE A 53 -4.32 3.76 10.82
CA ILE A 53 -4.47 5.10 10.28
C ILE A 53 -5.24 5.90 11.33
N LEU A 54 -4.59 6.92 11.91
CA LEU A 54 -5.20 7.82 12.87
C LEU A 54 -5.84 9.01 12.17
N GLU A 55 -5.15 9.54 11.13
CA GLU A 55 -5.65 10.64 10.30
C GLU A 55 -5.30 10.36 8.83
N ASN A 56 -6.19 10.76 7.92
CA ASN A 56 -5.98 10.67 6.47
C ASN A 56 -6.51 11.96 5.85
N THR A 57 -5.61 12.86 5.49
CA THR A 57 -5.90 14.17 4.92
C THR A 57 -5.25 14.33 3.55
N PRO A 58 -5.61 15.33 2.75
CA PRO A 58 -4.95 15.58 1.46
C PRO A 58 -3.44 15.86 1.57
N GLU A 59 -2.96 16.27 2.74
CA GLU A 59 -1.55 16.60 3.00
C GLU A 59 -0.73 15.38 3.42
N GLY A 60 -1.37 14.28 3.87
CA GLY A 60 -0.70 13.08 4.34
C GLY A 60 -1.53 12.23 5.29
N MET A 61 -0.88 11.25 5.88
CA MET A 61 -1.48 10.37 6.89
C MET A 61 -0.70 10.42 8.20
N LEU A 62 -1.41 10.44 9.32
CA LEU A 62 -0.87 10.08 10.63
C LEU A 62 -1.10 8.59 10.85
N LEU A 63 -0.01 7.84 10.96
CA LEU A 63 -0.03 6.41 11.22
C LEU A 63 0.42 6.13 12.65
N GLU A 64 -0.13 5.07 13.25
CA GLU A 64 0.42 4.43 14.44
C GLU A 64 1.03 3.09 14.02
N LEU A 65 2.33 2.92 14.22
CA LEU A 65 3.08 1.70 13.98
C LEU A 65 3.61 1.16 15.32
N ASP A 66 3.12 0.02 15.75
CA ASP A 66 3.46 -0.60 17.06
C ASP A 66 3.33 0.37 18.24
N GLY A 67 2.30 1.23 18.25
CA GLY A 67 2.03 2.21 19.30
C GLY A 67 2.80 3.53 19.17
N GLN A 68 3.65 3.68 18.17
CA GLN A 68 4.37 4.93 17.88
C GLN A 68 3.71 5.68 16.73
N GLN A 69 3.58 6.99 16.85
CA GLN A 69 2.96 7.82 15.83
C GLN A 69 3.99 8.37 14.85
N VAL A 70 3.67 8.31 13.56
CA VAL A 70 4.48 8.87 12.48
C VAL A 70 3.60 9.55 11.45
N TRP A 71 3.94 10.80 11.10
CA TRP A 71 3.35 11.50 9.98
C TRP A 71 4.06 11.14 8.68
N THR A 72 3.28 10.86 7.62
CA THR A 72 3.81 10.55 6.29
C THR A 72 3.12 11.37 5.23
N ARG A 73 3.82 11.64 4.12
CA ARG A 73 3.25 12.34 2.95
C ARG A 73 2.50 11.40 2.00
N PHE A 74 2.45 10.12 2.32
CA PHE A 74 1.71 9.14 1.53
C PHE A 74 0.22 9.22 1.84
N LEU A 75 -0.59 8.94 0.83
CA LEU A 75 -2.05 8.97 0.90
C LEU A 75 -2.64 7.60 0.60
N GLY A 76 -3.77 7.31 1.23
CA GLY A 76 -4.55 6.13 0.97
C GLY A 76 -4.13 4.88 1.73
N ARG A 77 -5.13 4.08 2.04
CA ARG A 77 -4.99 2.85 2.83
C ARG A 77 -3.97 1.86 2.25
N PHE A 78 -3.87 1.76 0.94
CA PHE A 78 -2.89 0.87 0.30
C PHE A 78 -1.45 1.29 0.60
N ASN A 79 -1.17 2.58 0.72
CA ASN A 79 0.14 3.08 1.13
C ASN A 79 0.41 2.84 2.62
N ALA A 80 -0.61 2.87 3.48
CA ALA A 80 -0.44 2.46 4.88
C ALA A 80 0.01 0.99 4.99
N TYR A 81 -0.56 0.07 4.16
CA TYR A 81 -0.05 -1.30 4.06
C TYR A 81 1.40 -1.37 3.55
N ASN A 82 1.75 -0.57 2.55
CA ASN A 82 3.12 -0.52 2.02
C ASN A 82 4.11 -0.06 3.09
N LEU A 83 3.77 1.01 3.83
CA LEU A 83 4.61 1.55 4.90
C LEU A 83 4.72 0.58 6.08
N ALA A 84 3.64 -0.11 6.45
CA ALA A 84 3.66 -1.16 7.46
C ALA A 84 4.60 -2.33 7.06
N ALA A 85 4.57 -2.73 5.79
CA ALA A 85 5.47 -3.77 5.28
C ALA A 85 6.93 -3.30 5.29
N VAL A 86 7.21 -2.05 4.90
CA VAL A 86 8.57 -1.47 4.94
C VAL A 86 9.05 -1.38 6.39
N TYR A 87 8.21 -0.87 7.30
CA TYR A 87 8.52 -0.82 8.72
C TYR A 87 8.86 -2.20 9.28
N GLY A 88 7.97 -3.18 9.10
CA GLY A 88 8.19 -4.54 9.60
C GLY A 88 9.45 -5.18 9.02
N ALA A 89 9.73 -4.99 7.73
CA ALA A 89 10.94 -5.51 7.10
C ALA A 89 12.21 -4.85 7.69
N ALA A 90 12.22 -3.53 7.88
CA ALA A 90 13.33 -2.81 8.48
C ALA A 90 13.60 -3.30 9.91
N ARG A 91 12.55 -3.45 10.72
CA ARG A 91 12.64 -3.97 12.09
C ARG A 91 13.21 -5.40 12.15
N LEU A 92 12.76 -6.27 11.24
CA LEU A 92 13.26 -7.65 11.12
C LEU A 92 14.72 -7.72 10.63
N LEU A 93 15.16 -6.72 9.89
CA LEU A 93 16.58 -6.55 9.48
C LEU A 93 17.44 -5.91 10.56
N GLY A 94 16.88 -5.59 11.74
CA GLY A 94 17.60 -5.05 12.88
C GLY A 94 17.73 -3.52 12.91
N ALA A 95 17.00 -2.81 12.05
CA ALA A 95 16.97 -1.36 12.12
C ALA A 95 16.33 -0.87 13.43
N ASP A 96 16.82 0.23 13.98
CA ASP A 96 16.23 0.87 15.16
C ASP A 96 14.81 1.39 14.87
N CYS A 97 13.96 1.43 15.89
CA CYS A 97 12.58 1.86 15.77
C CYS A 97 12.47 3.34 15.39
N ASP A 98 13.12 4.19 16.16
CA ASP A 98 13.01 5.64 16.00
C ASP A 98 13.68 6.10 14.69
N GLU A 99 14.82 5.51 14.33
CA GLU A 99 15.46 5.74 13.02
C GLU A 99 14.56 5.33 11.87
N THR A 100 13.87 4.18 11.98
CA THR A 100 12.94 3.69 10.96
C THR A 100 11.75 4.64 10.81
N LEU A 101 11.13 5.08 11.92
CA LEU A 101 10.01 6.02 11.89
C LEU A 101 10.43 7.39 11.34
N GLN A 102 11.60 7.87 11.74
CA GLN A 102 12.16 9.11 11.19
C GLN A 102 12.38 9.00 9.68
N ALA A 103 12.93 7.89 9.20
CA ALA A 103 13.10 7.65 7.77
C ALA A 103 11.74 7.64 7.05
N LEU A 104 10.74 6.93 7.57
CA LEU A 104 9.39 6.90 6.99
C LEU A 104 8.74 8.28 6.90
N SER A 105 8.96 9.16 7.89
CA SER A 105 8.42 10.52 7.90
C SER A 105 9.00 11.43 6.82
N THR A 106 10.23 11.13 6.37
CA THR A 106 10.93 11.92 5.34
C THR A 106 10.69 11.42 3.91
N LEU A 107 10.15 10.21 3.76
CA LEU A 107 9.87 9.65 2.44
C LEU A 107 8.83 10.49 1.70
N THR A 108 9.01 10.59 0.39
CA THR A 108 8.06 11.19 -0.53
C THR A 108 7.50 10.13 -1.49
N PRO A 109 6.25 10.28 -1.95
CA PRO A 109 5.72 9.41 -2.99
C PRO A 109 6.61 9.36 -4.22
N VAL A 110 6.70 8.19 -4.84
CA VAL A 110 7.39 8.02 -6.11
C VAL A 110 6.54 8.61 -7.23
N ASN A 111 7.16 9.32 -8.18
CA ASN A 111 6.47 9.89 -9.33
C ASN A 111 5.55 8.87 -10.00
N GLY A 112 4.30 9.24 -10.25
CA GLY A 112 3.29 8.37 -10.83
C GLY A 112 2.75 7.27 -9.89
N ARG A 113 2.92 7.40 -8.58
CA ARG A 113 2.35 6.52 -7.55
C ARG A 113 1.55 7.33 -6.55
N PHE A 114 0.29 7.57 -6.88
CA PHE A 114 -0.59 8.50 -6.17
C PHE A 114 0.09 9.88 -6.00
N ASP A 115 0.74 10.31 -7.04
CA ASP A 115 1.50 11.57 -7.09
C ASP A 115 0.52 12.72 -7.24
N THR A 116 0.52 13.62 -6.26
CA THR A 116 -0.51 14.65 -6.11
C THR A 116 0.05 16.02 -6.45
N LEU A 117 -0.60 16.69 -7.39
CA LEU A 117 -0.28 18.03 -7.84
C LEU A 117 -1.45 18.97 -7.54
N HIS A 118 -1.17 20.10 -6.92
CA HIS A 118 -2.17 21.11 -6.60
C HIS A 118 -1.96 22.36 -7.46
N SER A 119 -3.04 22.82 -8.12
CA SER A 119 -3.03 24.09 -8.83
C SER A 119 -3.45 25.23 -7.90
N PRO A 120 -3.04 26.47 -8.17
CA PRO A 120 -3.51 27.65 -7.41
C PRO A 120 -5.03 27.84 -7.44
N ASP A 121 -5.71 27.35 -8.48
CA ASP A 121 -7.16 27.46 -8.67
C ASP A 121 -7.94 26.36 -7.91
N GLY A 122 -7.28 25.59 -7.04
CA GLY A 122 -7.91 24.55 -6.22
C GLY A 122 -8.16 23.22 -6.96
N ILE A 123 -7.55 23.01 -8.14
CA ILE A 123 -7.60 21.73 -8.83
C ILE A 123 -6.53 20.82 -8.25
N THR A 124 -6.92 19.62 -7.89
CA THR A 124 -5.98 18.55 -7.51
C THR A 124 -5.89 17.52 -8.63
N ALA A 125 -4.70 17.35 -9.19
CA ALA A 125 -4.42 16.28 -10.15
C ALA A 125 -3.67 15.16 -9.43
N ILE A 126 -4.07 13.90 -9.71
CA ILE A 126 -3.42 12.71 -9.14
C ILE A 126 -2.94 11.86 -10.31
N VAL A 127 -1.65 11.53 -10.29
CA VAL A 127 -1.03 10.63 -11.28
C VAL A 127 -0.71 9.31 -10.64
N ASP A 128 -1.29 8.23 -11.18
CA ASP A 128 -1.06 6.88 -10.67
C ASP A 128 -0.86 5.86 -11.80
N TYR A 129 -0.09 4.85 -11.52
CA TYR A 129 0.18 3.74 -12.45
C TYR A 129 -0.86 2.60 -12.38
N ALA A 130 -2.02 2.83 -11.79
CA ALA A 130 -3.08 1.84 -11.68
C ALA A 130 -3.48 1.32 -13.08
N HIS A 131 -3.22 0.04 -13.34
CA HIS A 131 -3.46 -0.61 -14.63
C HIS A 131 -4.22 -1.94 -14.48
N THR A 132 -4.73 -2.23 -13.30
CA THR A 132 -5.60 -3.38 -13.00
C THR A 132 -6.90 -2.89 -12.35
N PRO A 133 -8.01 -3.64 -12.46
CA PRO A 133 -9.28 -3.26 -11.81
C PRO A 133 -9.14 -2.98 -10.31
N ASP A 134 -8.44 -3.84 -9.58
CA ASP A 134 -8.25 -3.66 -8.13
C ASP A 134 -7.42 -2.42 -7.80
N ALA A 135 -6.35 -2.16 -8.57
CA ALA A 135 -5.54 -0.96 -8.37
C ALA A 135 -6.34 0.31 -8.66
N LEU A 136 -7.12 0.33 -9.76
CA LEU A 136 -7.97 1.48 -10.09
C LEU A 136 -9.02 1.71 -8.99
N ARG A 137 -9.67 0.66 -8.50
CA ARG A 137 -10.64 0.77 -7.40
C ARG A 137 -9.99 1.37 -6.15
N ASN A 138 -8.82 0.89 -5.73
CA ASN A 138 -8.11 1.44 -4.58
C ASN A 138 -7.79 2.93 -4.73
N VAL A 139 -7.37 3.37 -5.93
CA VAL A 139 -7.13 4.80 -6.21
C VAL A 139 -8.44 5.59 -6.11
N MET A 140 -9.52 5.11 -6.74
CA MET A 140 -10.82 5.77 -6.73
C MET A 140 -11.41 5.87 -5.32
N ASP A 141 -11.33 4.80 -4.54
CA ASP A 141 -11.78 4.78 -3.14
C ASP A 141 -11.00 5.81 -2.32
N THR A 142 -9.67 5.84 -2.45
CA THR A 142 -8.83 6.83 -1.76
C THR A 142 -9.19 8.26 -2.15
N VAL A 143 -9.38 8.53 -3.44
CA VAL A 143 -9.78 9.89 -3.90
C VAL A 143 -11.15 10.27 -3.35
N ASN A 144 -12.10 9.32 -3.30
CA ASN A 144 -13.42 9.57 -2.74
C ASN A 144 -13.40 9.78 -1.22
N GLU A 145 -12.49 9.11 -0.50
CA GLU A 145 -12.28 9.32 0.94
C GLU A 145 -11.68 10.71 1.24
N LEU A 146 -10.77 11.19 0.38
CA LEU A 146 -10.05 12.45 0.60
C LEU A 146 -10.85 13.68 0.14
N ARG A 147 -11.72 13.54 -0.86
CA ARG A 147 -12.50 14.67 -1.36
C ARG A 147 -13.66 15.01 -0.42
N SER A 148 -13.79 16.26 -0.05
CA SER A 148 -14.84 16.80 0.85
C SER A 148 -16.20 17.02 0.15
N GLY A 149 -16.59 16.15 -0.76
CA GLY A 149 -17.98 16.02 -1.25
C GLY A 149 -18.40 16.87 -2.42
N ALA A 150 -18.02 18.13 -2.53
CA ALA A 150 -18.59 19.06 -3.53
C ALA A 150 -17.82 19.14 -4.87
N GLY A 151 -16.62 18.59 -4.95
CA GLY A 151 -15.78 18.64 -6.15
C GLY A 151 -16.17 17.64 -7.23
N ARG A 152 -16.03 18.01 -8.49
CA ARG A 152 -16.21 17.11 -9.63
C ARG A 152 -14.97 16.23 -9.78
N LEU A 153 -15.15 14.90 -9.84
CA LEU A 153 -14.09 13.96 -10.16
C LEU A 153 -14.07 13.69 -11.67
N ILE A 154 -12.91 13.87 -12.28
CA ILE A 154 -12.66 13.53 -13.68
C ILE A 154 -11.59 12.45 -13.70
N VAL A 155 -11.89 11.30 -14.31
CA VAL A 155 -10.98 10.18 -14.40
C VAL A 155 -10.53 10.02 -15.86
N VAL A 156 -9.21 9.99 -16.06
CA VAL A 156 -8.59 9.67 -17.35
C VAL A 156 -7.87 8.33 -17.20
N VAL A 157 -8.39 7.30 -17.83
CA VAL A 157 -7.83 5.95 -17.74
C VAL A 157 -7.60 5.38 -19.14
N GLY A 158 -6.47 4.69 -19.32
CA GLY A 158 -6.15 3.99 -20.55
C GLY A 158 -5.71 2.55 -20.25
N CYS A 159 -6.07 1.63 -21.14
CA CYS A 159 -5.67 0.24 -21.06
C CYS A 159 -4.78 -0.11 -22.25
N GLY A 160 -3.50 0.25 -22.14
CA GLY A 160 -2.51 -0.02 -23.19
C GLY A 160 -2.11 -1.50 -23.26
N GLY A 161 -1.61 -1.87 -24.44
CA GLY A 161 -1.09 -3.21 -24.71
C GLY A 161 -2.16 -4.29 -24.95
N ASP A 162 -1.70 -5.44 -25.44
CA ASP A 162 -2.57 -6.56 -25.86
C ASP A 162 -2.56 -7.76 -24.91
N ARG A 163 -1.96 -7.61 -23.70
CA ARG A 163 -1.77 -8.74 -22.79
C ARG A 163 -3.08 -9.26 -22.20
N ASP A 164 -3.94 -8.34 -21.70
CA ASP A 164 -5.20 -8.72 -21.05
C ASP A 164 -6.29 -7.71 -21.44
N ARG A 165 -7.07 -8.09 -22.45
CA ARG A 165 -8.19 -7.29 -22.94
C ARG A 165 -9.42 -7.40 -22.05
N THR A 166 -9.54 -8.46 -21.24
CA THR A 166 -10.72 -8.73 -20.41
C THR A 166 -10.88 -7.75 -19.26
N LYS A 167 -9.80 -7.11 -18.83
CA LYS A 167 -9.82 -6.08 -17.79
C LYS A 167 -10.48 -4.76 -18.22
N ARG A 168 -10.50 -4.46 -19.54
CA ARG A 168 -10.97 -3.17 -20.07
C ARG A 168 -12.42 -2.86 -19.70
N PRO A 169 -13.41 -3.75 -19.94
CA PRO A 169 -14.80 -3.48 -19.53
C PRO A 169 -14.95 -3.40 -18.01
N VAL A 170 -14.18 -4.17 -17.25
CA VAL A 170 -14.23 -4.13 -15.79
C VAL A 170 -13.69 -2.79 -15.26
N MET A 171 -12.61 -2.27 -15.83
CA MET A 171 -12.06 -0.96 -15.45
C MET A 171 -12.97 0.20 -15.86
N ALA A 172 -13.73 0.04 -16.96
CA ALA A 172 -14.69 1.06 -17.38
C ALA A 172 -15.96 1.12 -16.51
N GLN A 173 -16.22 0.08 -15.71
CA GLN A 173 -17.36 0.01 -14.79
C GLN A 173 -17.04 0.52 -13.37
N ILE A 174 -15.76 0.76 -13.07
CA ILE A 174 -15.29 1.32 -11.80
C ILE A 174 -15.47 2.82 -11.78
#